data_f53429647c4faa0e0782a4093a834c6a
#
_entry.id   f53429647c4faa0e0782a4093a834c6a
#
_cell.length_a   1.000
_cell.length_b   1.000
_cell.length_c   1.000
_cell.angle_alpha   90.00
_cell.angle_beta   90.00
_cell.angle_gamma   90.00
#
_symmetry.space_group_name_H-M   'P 1'
#
loop_
_entity.id
_entity.type
_entity.pdbx_description
1 polymer ?
#
loop_
_entity_poly.entity_id
_entity_poly.type
_entity_poly.pdbx_seq_one_letter_code
_entity_poly.pdbx_strand_id
1 'polypeptide(L)'
;KMTNILSHDQHYRHVARLWDGWLVTQLVEKREPKDIYNNNKKTANSYVRYCFDLVKRTLSELGFSETGGHVFSRDGSSQLKVSVNANSEINLTSASTNQGLILVPFFTEIYIDESIKHTEENQRVFLSLCNKNNLNDNLICSSPTNFYSIEALALFLSKCLKKLIRW
;
A
#
# COMPACT_ATOMS: atom_id res chain seq x y z
N LYS A 1 -28.30 27.37 -22.70
CA LYS A 1 -29.79 27.33 -22.63
C LYS A 1 -30.24 25.97 -23.12
N MET A 2 -30.91 25.19 -22.26
CA MET A 2 -31.57 23.93 -22.65
C MET A 2 -32.59 24.22 -23.76
N THR A 3 -32.54 23.45 -24.82
CA THR A 3 -33.56 23.55 -25.88
C THR A 3 -34.88 22.92 -25.41
N ASN A 4 -36.01 23.41 -25.89
CA ASN A 4 -37.35 22.92 -25.49
C ASN A 4 -37.51 21.40 -25.62
N ILE A 5 -36.83 20.78 -26.56
CA ILE A 5 -36.87 19.32 -26.81
C ILE A 5 -36.26 18.57 -25.59
N LEU A 6 -35.16 19.06 -25.01
CA LEU A 6 -34.49 18.43 -23.85
C LEU A 6 -35.31 18.56 -22.56
N SER A 7 -36.21 19.53 -22.46
CA SER A 7 -37.05 19.75 -21.29
C SER A 7 -38.38 18.96 -21.31
N HIS A 8 -38.90 18.62 -22.46
CA HIS A 8 -40.24 18.01 -22.61
C HIS A 8 -40.19 16.48 -22.83
N ASP A 9 -39.14 15.95 -23.39
CA ASP A 9 -38.98 14.52 -23.57
C ASP A 9 -38.39 13.84 -22.31
N GLN A 10 -39.09 12.86 -21.81
CA GLN A 10 -38.71 12.16 -20.57
C GLN A 10 -37.37 11.44 -20.70
N HIS A 11 -37.03 10.89 -21.86
CA HIS A 11 -35.78 10.18 -22.11
C HIS A 11 -34.59 11.16 -22.16
N TYR A 12 -34.77 12.32 -22.82
CA TYR A 12 -33.72 13.31 -22.90
C TYR A 12 -33.51 14.08 -21.58
N ARG A 13 -34.48 14.11 -20.70
CA ARG A 13 -34.37 14.75 -19.38
C ARG A 13 -33.33 14.06 -18.52
N HIS A 14 -33.20 12.73 -18.58
CA HIS A 14 -32.16 11.99 -17.87
C HIS A 14 -30.76 12.29 -18.43
N VAL A 15 -30.62 12.36 -19.74
CA VAL A 15 -29.35 12.72 -20.40
C VAL A 15 -28.95 14.14 -20.02
N ALA A 16 -29.89 15.10 -20.01
CA ALA A 16 -29.63 16.46 -19.61
C ALA A 16 -29.16 16.56 -18.13
N ARG A 17 -29.80 15.80 -17.21
CA ARG A 17 -29.38 15.75 -15.80
C ARG A 17 -27.99 15.15 -15.62
N LEU A 18 -27.67 14.09 -16.38
CA LEU A 18 -26.33 13.50 -16.37
C LEU A 18 -25.30 14.49 -16.90
N TRP A 19 -25.63 15.22 -17.97
CA TRP A 19 -24.75 16.25 -18.53
C TRP A 19 -24.54 17.42 -17.57
N ASP A 20 -25.60 17.92 -16.96
CA ASP A 20 -25.50 18.97 -15.93
C ASP A 20 -24.69 18.50 -14.71
N GLY A 21 -24.92 17.26 -14.28
CA GLY A 21 -24.14 16.64 -13.20
C GLY A 21 -22.66 16.53 -13.59
N TRP A 22 -22.35 16.11 -14.79
CA TRP A 22 -20.99 16.02 -15.30
C TRP A 22 -20.32 17.41 -15.42
N LEU A 23 -21.05 18.42 -15.95
CA LEU A 23 -20.55 19.79 -16.02
C LEU A 23 -20.30 20.38 -14.62
N VAL A 24 -21.20 20.15 -13.65
CA VAL A 24 -21.00 20.58 -12.27
C VAL A 24 -19.77 19.92 -11.68
N THR A 25 -19.58 18.61 -11.91
CA THR A 25 -18.38 17.89 -11.44
C THR A 25 -17.11 18.46 -12.06
N GLN A 26 -17.13 18.75 -13.37
CA GLN A 26 -16.01 19.36 -14.08
C GLN A 26 -15.72 20.81 -13.62
N LEU A 27 -16.77 21.58 -13.26
CA LEU A 27 -16.62 22.96 -12.79
C LEU A 27 -16.23 23.04 -11.31
N VAL A 28 -16.69 22.10 -10.49
CA VAL A 28 -16.35 22.03 -9.06
C VAL A 28 -14.94 21.46 -8.84
N GLU A 29 -14.42 20.67 -9.77
CA GLU A 29 -13.08 20.07 -9.66
C GLU A 29 -11.94 20.89 -10.26
N LYS A 30 -12.05 22.20 -10.38
CA LYS A 30 -10.84 23.05 -10.45
C LYS A 30 -10.22 23.15 -9.06
N ARG A 31 -9.85 21.98 -8.51
CA ARG A 31 -8.99 21.96 -7.32
C ARG A 31 -7.68 22.62 -7.68
N GLU A 32 -7.23 23.54 -6.87
CA GLU A 32 -5.91 24.11 -7.06
C GLU A 32 -4.86 22.95 -7.04
N PRO A 33 -3.81 23.04 -7.86
CA PRO A 33 -2.75 22.00 -7.87
C PRO A 33 -2.21 21.70 -6.47
N LYS A 34 -2.19 22.69 -5.58
CA LYS A 34 -1.80 22.55 -4.18
C LYS A 34 -2.75 21.64 -3.40
N ASP A 35 -4.06 21.71 -3.64
CA ASP A 35 -5.05 20.87 -2.95
C ASP A 35 -4.99 19.43 -3.44
N ILE A 36 -4.76 19.25 -4.75
CA ILE A 36 -4.53 17.91 -5.34
C ILE A 36 -3.28 17.29 -4.71
N TYR A 37 -2.18 18.03 -4.65
CA TYR A 37 -0.94 17.57 -4.03
C TYR A 37 -1.14 17.19 -2.56
N ASN A 38 -1.79 18.04 -1.78
CA ASN A 38 -2.04 17.80 -0.36
C ASN A 38 -2.93 16.56 -0.14
N ASN A 39 -3.96 16.38 -0.96
CA ASN A 39 -4.82 15.20 -0.90
C ASN A 39 -4.05 13.92 -1.25
N ASN A 40 -3.26 13.95 -2.31
CA ASN A 40 -2.45 12.80 -2.72
C ASN A 40 -1.43 12.43 -1.64
N LYS A 41 -0.78 13.43 -1.04
CA LYS A 41 0.14 13.23 0.08
C LYS A 41 -0.56 12.61 1.30
N LYS A 42 -1.75 13.10 1.65
CA LYS A 42 -2.56 12.56 2.76
C LYS A 42 -2.95 11.10 2.49
N THR A 43 -3.38 10.80 1.27
CA THR A 43 -3.77 9.44 0.87
C THR A 43 -2.57 8.49 0.89
N ALA A 44 -1.42 8.92 0.35
CA ALA A 44 -0.19 8.14 0.39
C ALA A 44 0.24 7.84 1.83
N ASN A 45 0.23 8.83 2.72
CA ASN A 45 0.55 8.63 4.14
C ASN A 45 -0.42 7.66 4.84
N SER A 46 -1.72 7.73 4.50
CA SER A 46 -2.71 6.80 5.03
C SER A 46 -2.46 5.37 4.55
N TYR A 47 -2.02 5.20 3.31
CA TYR A 47 -1.66 3.90 2.78
C TYR A 47 -0.39 3.32 3.43
N VAL A 48 0.63 4.15 3.67
CA VAL A 48 1.83 3.73 4.43
C VAL A 48 1.43 3.23 5.82
N ARG A 49 0.55 3.95 6.52
CA ARG A 49 0.04 3.54 7.83
C ARG A 49 -0.73 2.21 7.75
N TYR A 50 -1.59 2.06 6.75
CA TYR A 50 -2.28 0.78 6.51
C TYR A 50 -1.29 -0.37 6.30
N CYS A 51 -0.27 -0.20 5.44
CA CYS A 51 0.75 -1.21 5.20
C CYS A 51 1.54 -1.53 6.48
N PHE A 52 1.85 -0.54 7.30
CA PHE A 52 2.52 -0.73 8.58
C PHE A 52 1.68 -1.58 9.53
N ASP A 53 0.39 -1.28 9.67
CA ASP A 53 -0.53 -2.06 10.50
C ASP A 53 -0.74 -3.48 9.92
N LEU A 54 -0.75 -3.62 8.60
CA LEU A 54 -0.82 -4.92 7.91
C LEU A 54 0.39 -5.78 8.26
N VAL A 55 1.60 -5.23 8.23
CA VAL A 55 2.84 -5.93 8.61
C VAL A 55 2.78 -6.38 10.07
N LYS A 56 2.33 -5.52 10.98
CA LYS A 56 2.17 -5.88 12.41
C LYS A 56 1.21 -7.05 12.60
N ARG A 57 0.06 -7.01 11.95
CA ARG A 57 -0.92 -8.11 12.01
C ARG A 57 -0.33 -9.39 11.42
N THR A 58 0.35 -9.30 10.30
CA THR A 58 0.99 -10.45 9.66
C THR A 58 2.05 -11.08 10.56
N LEU A 59 2.85 -10.28 11.27
CA LEU A 59 3.81 -10.81 12.25
C LEU A 59 3.11 -11.52 13.40
N SER A 60 1.98 -10.98 13.88
CA SER A 60 1.17 -11.65 14.92
C SER A 60 0.61 -12.99 14.44
N GLU A 61 0.12 -13.09 13.20
CA GLU A 61 -0.33 -14.34 12.58
C GLU A 61 0.82 -15.37 12.43
N LEU A 62 2.05 -14.89 12.24
CA LEU A 62 3.25 -15.72 12.20
C LEU A 62 3.76 -16.14 13.60
N GLY A 63 3.03 -15.78 14.65
CA GLY A 63 3.35 -16.17 16.04
C GLY A 63 4.34 -15.23 16.74
N PHE A 64 4.57 -14.02 16.20
CA PHE A 64 5.35 -12.99 16.90
C PHE A 64 4.46 -12.18 17.82
N SER A 65 4.95 -11.88 19.02
CA SER A 65 4.29 -11.01 20.00
C SER A 65 5.01 -9.66 20.09
N GLU A 66 4.25 -8.56 20.09
CA GLU A 66 4.80 -7.21 20.27
C GLU A 66 5.22 -7.02 21.73
N THR A 67 6.51 -6.78 21.98
CA THR A 67 7.06 -6.58 23.33
C THR A 67 7.14 -5.11 23.74
N GLY A 68 6.87 -4.20 22.82
CA GLY A 68 6.85 -2.74 23.00
C GLY A 68 7.72 -2.02 21.98
N GLY A 69 7.37 -0.76 21.65
CA GLY A 69 8.14 0.06 20.71
C GLY A 69 8.28 -0.54 19.31
N HIS A 70 7.28 -1.29 18.86
CA HIS A 70 7.27 -2.00 17.58
C HIS A 70 8.39 -3.05 17.43
N VAL A 71 8.81 -3.62 18.56
CA VAL A 71 9.69 -4.79 18.61
C VAL A 71 8.83 -6.02 18.76
N PHE A 72 9.05 -6.99 17.90
CA PHE A 72 8.32 -8.26 17.85
C PHE A 72 9.27 -9.39 18.20
N SER A 73 8.85 -10.29 19.09
CA SER A 73 9.63 -11.45 19.45
C SER A 73 8.82 -12.73 19.29
N ARG A 74 9.49 -13.81 18.93
CA ARG A 74 8.97 -15.16 18.94
C ARG A 74 9.90 -16.05 19.75
N ASP A 75 9.32 -16.82 20.68
CA ASP A 75 10.05 -17.80 21.52
C ASP A 75 11.24 -17.20 22.32
N GLY A 76 11.23 -15.88 22.58
CA GLY A 76 12.21 -15.18 23.39
C GLY A 76 13.60 -14.99 22.77
N SER A 77 13.88 -15.58 21.61
CA SER A 77 15.22 -15.59 21.02
C SER A 77 15.41 -14.67 19.82
N SER A 78 14.36 -14.44 19.05
CA SER A 78 14.46 -13.66 17.82
C SER A 78 13.67 -12.36 17.93
N GLN A 79 14.36 -11.23 17.86
CA GLN A 79 13.73 -9.92 17.91
C GLN A 79 13.77 -9.24 16.54
N LEU A 80 12.61 -8.78 16.10
CA LEU A 80 12.42 -8.00 14.90
C LEU A 80 11.92 -6.62 15.29
N LYS A 81 12.59 -5.57 14.83
CA LYS A 81 12.13 -4.20 14.95
C LYS A 81 11.45 -3.77 13.67
N VAL A 82 10.23 -3.25 13.77
CA VAL A 82 9.47 -2.66 12.66
C VAL A 82 9.48 -1.15 12.82
N SER A 83 9.90 -0.42 11.81
CA SER A 83 9.94 1.04 11.83
C SER A 83 9.62 1.63 10.47
N VAL A 84 9.15 2.88 10.44
CA VAL A 84 8.97 3.64 9.19
C VAL A 84 10.06 4.68 9.13
N ASN A 85 10.78 4.75 7.99
CA ASN A 85 11.83 5.73 7.78
C ASN A 85 11.28 7.03 7.19
N ALA A 86 12.15 8.04 7.01
CA ALA A 86 11.80 9.34 6.44
C ALA A 86 11.27 9.26 5.00
N ASN A 87 11.62 8.20 4.27
CA ASN A 87 11.15 7.95 2.90
C ASN A 87 9.81 7.21 2.87
N SER A 88 9.14 7.02 4.01
CA SER A 88 7.90 6.26 4.12
C SER A 88 8.05 4.77 3.77
N GLU A 89 9.25 4.23 3.87
CA GLU A 89 9.53 2.80 3.73
C GLU A 89 9.43 2.11 5.11
N ILE A 90 8.92 0.90 5.13
CA ILE A 90 8.78 0.09 6.34
C ILE A 90 9.98 -0.84 6.44
N ASN A 91 10.80 -0.65 7.46
CA ASN A 91 11.98 -1.45 7.71
C ASN A 91 11.69 -2.52 8.76
N LEU A 92 11.96 -3.78 8.40
CA LEU A 92 12.02 -4.89 9.33
C LEU A 92 13.50 -5.24 9.55
N THR A 93 14.01 -4.99 10.73
CA THR A 93 15.42 -5.27 11.06
C THR A 93 15.50 -6.32 12.15
N SER A 94 16.39 -7.30 11.97
CA SER A 94 16.70 -8.28 13.00
C SER A 94 17.77 -7.72 13.93
N ALA A 95 17.51 -7.83 15.25
CA ALA A 95 18.49 -7.40 16.26
C ALA A 95 19.76 -8.28 16.27
N SER A 96 19.67 -9.52 15.76
CA SER A 96 20.77 -10.50 15.83
C SER A 96 21.70 -10.47 14.62
N THR A 97 21.19 -10.16 13.43
CA THR A 97 21.96 -10.31 12.17
C THR A 97 22.31 -9.00 11.48
N ASN A 98 21.78 -7.89 11.92
CA ASN A 98 21.87 -6.60 11.26
C ASN A 98 21.35 -6.59 9.81
N GLN A 99 20.72 -7.69 9.39
CA GLN A 99 20.07 -7.80 8.09
C GLN A 99 18.64 -7.28 8.18
N GLY A 100 18.15 -6.70 7.11
CA GLY A 100 16.83 -6.11 7.08
C GLY A 100 16.06 -6.39 5.78
N LEU A 101 14.76 -6.25 5.89
CA LEU A 101 13.84 -6.25 4.76
C LEU A 101 13.22 -4.86 4.68
N ILE A 102 13.21 -4.26 3.52
CA ILE A 102 12.59 -2.97 3.26
C ILE A 102 11.31 -3.20 2.46
N LEU A 103 10.17 -2.87 3.06
CA LEU A 103 8.89 -2.88 2.39
C LEU A 103 8.56 -1.46 1.95
N VAL A 104 8.31 -1.28 0.65
CA VAL A 104 8.06 0.02 0.04
C VAL A 104 6.58 0.12 -0.34
N PRO A 105 5.75 0.85 0.44
CA PRO A 105 4.35 1.05 0.09
C PRO A 105 4.21 1.94 -1.13
N PHE A 106 3.47 1.47 -2.11
CA PHE A 106 3.17 2.21 -3.32
C PHE A 106 1.67 2.35 -3.55
N PHE A 107 1.21 3.57 -3.56
CA PHE A 107 -0.20 3.91 -3.74
C PHE A 107 -0.65 3.86 -5.21
N THR A 108 0.27 3.97 -6.16
CA THR A 108 -0.02 4.00 -7.59
C THR A 108 0.50 2.75 -8.30
N GLU A 109 0.06 2.52 -9.55
CA GLU A 109 0.66 1.51 -10.41
C GLU A 109 2.13 1.85 -10.67
N ILE A 110 3.01 0.85 -10.53
CA ILE A 110 4.43 1.03 -10.74
C ILE A 110 4.88 0.12 -11.86
N TYR A 111 5.67 0.69 -12.75
CA TYR A 111 6.62 -0.06 -13.54
C TYR A 111 7.91 -0.20 -12.72
N ILE A 112 8.13 -1.39 -12.18
CA ILE A 112 9.38 -1.69 -11.48
C ILE A 112 10.42 -2.02 -12.54
N ASP A 113 11.38 -1.13 -12.71
CA ASP A 113 12.55 -1.41 -13.54
C ASP A 113 13.37 -2.53 -12.89
N GLU A 114 13.85 -3.48 -13.70
CA GLU A 114 14.65 -4.62 -13.22
C GLU A 114 15.93 -4.19 -12.49
N SER A 115 16.42 -2.99 -12.76
CA SER A 115 17.60 -2.41 -12.10
C SER A 115 17.38 -2.12 -10.59
N ILE A 116 16.13 -2.02 -10.13
CA ILE A 116 15.81 -1.72 -8.72
C ILE A 116 15.85 -2.99 -7.85
N LYS A 117 15.98 -4.17 -8.46
CA LYS A 117 15.79 -5.45 -7.79
C LYS A 117 16.87 -5.82 -6.76
N HIS A 118 18.06 -5.27 -6.80
CA HIS A 118 19.17 -5.76 -5.96
C HIS A 118 20.07 -4.63 -5.44
N THR A 119 19.87 -4.23 -4.21
CA THR A 119 20.98 -3.83 -3.35
C THR A 119 21.31 -5.04 -2.47
N GLU A 120 22.53 -5.53 -2.54
CA GLU A 120 22.96 -6.82 -1.97
C GLU A 120 22.78 -6.99 -0.45
N GLU A 121 22.63 -5.88 0.29
CA GLU A 121 22.50 -5.92 1.77
C GLU A 121 21.06 -5.95 2.29
N ASN A 122 20.09 -5.34 1.56
CA ASN A 122 18.70 -5.28 2.00
C ASN A 122 17.75 -5.63 0.87
N GLN A 123 16.96 -6.66 1.07
CA GLN A 123 15.91 -7.03 0.10
C GLN A 123 14.80 -5.98 0.11
N ARG A 124 14.53 -5.35 -1.04
CA ARG A 124 13.40 -4.42 -1.20
C ARG A 124 12.22 -5.12 -1.81
N VAL A 125 11.05 -4.91 -1.23
CA VAL A 125 9.78 -5.47 -1.68
C VAL A 125 8.74 -4.37 -1.75
N PHE A 126 7.97 -4.36 -2.81
CA PHE A 126 6.96 -3.35 -3.06
C PHE A 126 5.59 -3.85 -2.64
N LEU A 127 4.87 -3.02 -1.87
CA LEU A 127 3.47 -3.24 -1.49
C LEU A 127 2.61 -2.32 -2.35
N SER A 128 1.77 -2.88 -3.22
CA SER A 128 0.94 -2.11 -4.16
C SER A 128 -0.54 -2.38 -3.99
N LEU A 129 -1.38 -1.38 -4.27
CA LEU A 129 -2.83 -1.53 -4.33
C LEU A 129 -3.30 -2.33 -5.56
N CYS A 130 -2.48 -2.47 -6.56
CA CYS A 130 -2.89 -3.03 -7.84
C CYS A 130 -3.01 -4.55 -7.81
N ASN A 131 -4.11 -5.02 -8.40
CA ASN A 131 -4.47 -6.43 -8.48
C ASN A 131 -3.96 -7.07 -9.80
N LYS A 132 -2.91 -6.55 -10.41
CA LYS A 132 -2.33 -7.16 -11.62
C LYS A 132 -1.48 -8.35 -11.21
N ASN A 133 -1.90 -9.53 -11.71
CA ASN A 133 -1.30 -10.85 -11.51
C ASN A 133 0.15 -11.03 -12.02
N ASN A 134 0.89 -9.96 -12.25
CA ASN A 134 2.31 -10.03 -12.56
C ASN A 134 3.10 -10.05 -11.25
N LEU A 135 3.07 -11.21 -10.63
CA LEU A 135 3.86 -11.55 -9.46
C LEU A 135 5.34 -11.63 -9.86
N ASN A 136 6.00 -10.49 -9.90
CA ASN A 136 7.43 -10.49 -9.66
C ASN A 136 7.63 -10.83 -8.18
N ASP A 137 8.61 -11.64 -7.86
CA ASP A 137 8.91 -12.09 -6.48
C ASP A 137 9.06 -10.95 -5.46
N ASN A 138 9.18 -9.71 -5.91
CA ASN A 138 9.35 -8.50 -5.11
C ASN A 138 8.12 -7.57 -5.10
N LEU A 139 6.98 -7.99 -5.63
CA LEU A 139 5.73 -7.20 -5.62
C LEU A 139 4.62 -7.97 -4.93
N ILE A 140 4.04 -7.39 -3.90
CA ILE A 140 2.92 -7.95 -3.15
C ILE A 140 1.73 -7.02 -3.31
N CYS A 141 0.60 -7.58 -3.75
CA CYS A 141 -0.66 -6.84 -3.73
C CYS A 141 -1.17 -6.73 -2.30
N SER A 142 -1.30 -5.50 -1.79
CA SER A 142 -1.81 -5.20 -0.46
C SER A 142 -2.89 -4.13 -0.54
N SER A 143 -4.13 -4.56 -0.81
CA SER A 143 -5.29 -3.67 -0.87
C SER A 143 -6.14 -3.80 0.39
N PRO A 144 -6.65 -2.69 0.97
CA PRO A 144 -7.60 -2.74 2.08
C PRO A 144 -8.90 -3.51 1.75
N THR A 145 -9.23 -3.61 0.48
CA THR A 145 -10.42 -4.34 -0.01
C THR A 145 -10.13 -5.81 -0.33
N ASN A 146 -8.85 -6.23 -0.29
CA ASN A 146 -8.46 -7.61 -0.54
C ASN A 146 -8.21 -8.33 0.79
N PHE A 147 -9.13 -9.24 1.16
CA PHE A 147 -9.04 -10.04 2.38
C PHE A 147 -7.81 -10.97 2.42
N TYR A 148 -7.27 -11.35 1.26
CA TYR A 148 -6.08 -12.21 1.16
C TYR A 148 -4.75 -11.47 1.29
N SER A 149 -4.76 -10.14 1.51
CA SER A 149 -3.51 -9.36 1.64
C SER A 149 -2.65 -9.81 2.81
N ILE A 150 -3.25 -10.22 3.93
CA ILE A 150 -2.52 -10.74 5.11
C ILE A 150 -1.87 -12.07 4.77
N GLU A 151 -2.59 -12.99 4.16
CA GLU A 151 -2.09 -14.32 3.81
C GLU A 151 -0.93 -14.26 2.79
N ALA A 152 -1.07 -13.43 1.76
CA ALA A 152 -0.03 -13.22 0.77
C ALA A 152 1.24 -12.64 1.39
N LEU A 153 1.09 -11.64 2.26
CA LEU A 153 2.20 -11.05 2.98
C LEU A 153 2.81 -12.04 3.99
N ALA A 154 2.00 -12.84 4.69
CA ALA A 154 2.47 -13.84 5.63
C ALA A 154 3.30 -14.93 4.93
N LEU A 155 2.83 -15.41 3.79
CA LEU A 155 3.55 -16.40 2.98
C LEU A 155 4.92 -15.85 2.52
N PHE A 156 4.95 -14.59 2.08
CA PHE A 156 6.18 -13.93 1.69
C PHE A 156 7.11 -13.71 2.88
N LEU A 157 6.63 -13.11 3.96
CA LEU A 157 7.43 -12.85 5.17
C LEU A 157 7.97 -14.13 5.77
N SER A 158 7.21 -15.23 5.78
CA SER A 158 7.69 -16.53 6.29
C SER A 158 8.93 -17.03 5.55
N LYS A 159 9.00 -16.78 4.23
CA LYS A 159 10.17 -17.14 3.42
C LYS A 159 11.37 -16.22 3.71
N CYS A 160 11.13 -14.92 3.84
CA CYS A 160 12.19 -13.94 4.08
C CYS A 160 12.74 -14.03 5.51
N LEU A 161 11.87 -14.22 6.49
CA LEU A 161 12.24 -14.31 7.91
C LEU A 161 13.09 -15.53 8.20
N LYS A 162 12.90 -16.64 7.48
CA LYS A 162 13.79 -17.81 7.59
C LYS A 162 15.25 -17.49 7.23
N LYS A 163 15.48 -16.50 6.39
CA LYS A 163 16.84 -16.04 6.04
C LYS A 163 17.37 -15.01 7.02
N LEU A 164 16.49 -14.15 7.57
CA LEU A 164 16.85 -13.04 8.46
C LEU A 164 17.06 -13.50 9.91
N ILE A 165 16.27 -14.45 10.34
CA ILE A 165 16.30 -14.99 11.69
C ILE A 165 16.60 -16.47 11.48
N ARG A 166 17.78 -16.95 11.81
CA ARG A 166 18.09 -18.39 11.72
C ARG A 166 17.01 -19.19 12.45
N TRP A 167 16.09 -19.72 11.67
CA TRP A 167 14.97 -20.56 12.12
C TRP A 167 15.45 -21.98 12.19
#